data_08ff78fb949fc56e66c44202560610ae
#
_entry.id   08ff78fb949fc56e66c44202560610ae
#
_cell.length_a   1.000
_cell.length_b   1.000
_cell.length_c   1.000
_cell.angle_alpha   90.00
_cell.angle_beta   90.00
_cell.angle_gamma   90.00
#
_symmetry.space_group_name_H-M   'P 1'
#
loop_
_entity.id
_entity.type
_entity.pdbx_description
1 polymer ?
#
loop_
_entity_poly.entity_id
_entity_poly.type
_entity_poly.pdbx_seq_one_letter_code
_entity_poly.pdbx_strand_id
1 'polypeptide(L)'
;MESVTPNDGGCLDYISSKLAAQGFVNETLTYGRVKNLWSVIDNGGPLLVFAGHVDVVPSGPIDKWEHDPFSGHNDGEFIHGRGTGDMKGGIAWFFSSAGEIKCQRFKLFTGFFNHS
;
A
#
# COMPACT_ATOMS: atom_id res chain seq x y z
N MET A 1 -3.38 5.19 -9.33
CA MET A 1 -4.27 5.69 -8.24
C MET A 1 -3.67 6.97 -7.68
N GLU A 2 -4.41 8.07 -7.79
CA GLU A 2 -4.02 9.37 -7.24
C GLU A 2 -4.46 9.44 -5.78
N SER A 3 -3.51 9.30 -4.88
CA SER A 3 -3.71 9.26 -3.42
C SER A 3 -3.01 10.42 -2.72
N VAL A 4 -3.21 11.63 -3.21
CA VAL A 4 -2.64 12.83 -2.59
C VAL A 4 -3.29 13.08 -1.24
N THR A 5 -2.46 13.17 -0.20
CA THR A 5 -2.89 13.40 1.19
C THR A 5 -3.97 14.51 1.30
N PRO A 6 -5.08 14.31 2.03
CA PRO A 6 -5.40 13.18 2.91
C PRO A 6 -6.21 12.04 2.26
N ASN A 7 -6.34 12.04 0.93
CA ASN A 7 -7.12 11.05 0.19
C ASN A 7 -6.28 9.80 -0.08
N ASP A 8 -6.90 8.62 0.03
CA ASP A 8 -6.24 7.36 -0.29
C ASP A 8 -6.42 6.92 -1.75
N GLY A 9 -7.26 7.62 -2.50
CA GLY A 9 -7.51 7.34 -3.92
C GLY A 9 -8.02 5.93 -4.21
N GLY A 10 -8.66 5.29 -3.23
CA GLY A 10 -9.12 3.90 -3.31
C GLY A 10 -8.01 2.85 -3.09
N CYS A 11 -6.80 3.28 -2.72
CA CYS A 11 -5.68 2.37 -2.47
C CYS A 11 -5.99 1.39 -1.34
N LEU A 12 -6.57 1.86 -0.23
CA LEU A 12 -6.83 1.01 0.93
C LEU A 12 -7.89 -0.06 0.64
N ASP A 13 -8.93 0.27 -0.11
CA ASP A 13 -9.95 -0.70 -0.52
C ASP A 13 -9.35 -1.77 -1.45
N TYR A 14 -8.49 -1.36 -2.38
CA TYR A 14 -7.78 -2.28 -3.26
C TYR A 14 -6.88 -3.22 -2.46
N ILE A 15 -6.07 -2.68 -1.53
CA ILE A 15 -5.17 -3.44 -0.66
C ILE A 15 -5.97 -4.42 0.20
N SER A 16 -7.05 -3.95 0.83
CA SER A 16 -7.92 -4.75 1.67
C SER A 16 -8.47 -5.97 0.90
N SER A 17 -8.94 -5.75 -0.33
CA SER A 17 -9.46 -6.84 -1.16
C SER A 17 -8.39 -7.88 -1.49
N LYS A 18 -7.17 -7.45 -1.79
CA LYS A 18 -6.03 -8.34 -2.08
C LYS A 18 -5.60 -9.16 -0.86
N LEU A 19 -5.56 -8.53 0.30
CA LEU A 19 -5.20 -9.21 1.56
C LEU A 19 -6.30 -10.18 2.01
N ALA A 20 -7.58 -9.79 1.88
CA ALA A 20 -8.70 -10.68 2.17
C ALA A 20 -8.66 -11.95 1.32
N ALA A 21 -8.35 -11.83 0.04
CA ALA A 21 -8.18 -12.97 -0.86
C ALA A 21 -7.03 -13.91 -0.43
N GLN A 22 -6.09 -13.42 0.35
CA GLN A 22 -4.99 -14.19 0.93
C GLN A 22 -5.28 -14.71 2.35
N GLY A 23 -6.45 -14.45 2.91
CA GLY A 23 -6.87 -14.92 4.22
C GLY A 23 -6.60 -13.96 5.37
N PHE A 24 -6.22 -12.72 5.09
CA PHE A 24 -6.09 -11.69 6.13
C PHE A 24 -7.45 -11.22 6.62
N VAL A 25 -7.54 -10.94 7.91
CA VAL A 25 -8.65 -10.22 8.53
C VAL A 25 -8.32 -8.74 8.52
N ASN A 26 -9.18 -7.95 7.90
CA ASN A 26 -8.95 -6.52 7.66
C ASN A 26 -9.88 -5.68 8.52
N GLU A 27 -9.36 -4.58 9.04
CA GLU A 27 -10.10 -3.55 9.75
C GLU A 27 -9.71 -2.17 9.21
N THR A 28 -10.70 -1.36 8.83
CA THR A 28 -10.48 0.03 8.44
C THR A 28 -10.71 0.94 9.65
N LEU A 29 -9.68 1.68 10.02
CA LEU A 29 -9.70 2.64 11.11
C LEU A 29 -9.78 4.05 10.53
N THR A 30 -10.86 4.77 10.83
CA THR A 30 -11.10 6.11 10.30
C THR A 30 -10.95 7.16 11.40
N TYR A 31 -10.11 8.15 11.15
CA TYR A 31 -9.88 9.28 12.04
C TYR A 31 -10.11 10.59 11.27
N GLY A 32 -11.27 11.21 11.46
CA GLY A 32 -11.67 12.37 10.69
C GLY A 32 -11.78 12.02 9.19
N ARG A 33 -10.94 12.63 8.37
CA ARG A 33 -10.89 12.38 6.91
C ARG A 33 -9.86 11.30 6.52
N VAL A 34 -9.10 10.81 7.47
CA VAL A 34 -8.00 9.86 7.24
C VAL A 34 -8.47 8.45 7.51
N LYS A 35 -8.25 7.58 6.54
CA LYS A 35 -8.47 6.14 6.68
C LYS A 35 -7.13 5.42 6.83
N ASN A 36 -7.10 4.44 7.71
CA ASN A 36 -5.98 3.53 7.86
C ASN A 36 -6.50 2.10 7.74
N LEU A 37 -5.69 1.21 7.20
CA LEU A 37 -6.02 -0.21 7.10
C LEU A 37 -5.12 -1.00 8.04
N TRP A 38 -5.74 -1.82 8.85
CA TRP A 38 -5.10 -2.79 9.72
C TRP A 38 -5.44 -4.21 9.26
N SER A 39 -4.44 -5.05 9.02
CA SER A 39 -4.67 -6.39 8.49
C SER A 39 -3.82 -7.41 9.24
N VAL A 40 -4.41 -8.55 9.56
CA VAL A 40 -3.77 -9.59 10.37
C VAL A 40 -4.00 -10.95 9.75
N ILE A 41 -2.95 -11.76 9.71
CA ILE A 41 -3.05 -13.21 9.59
C ILE A 41 -2.26 -13.85 10.74
N ASP A 42 -2.84 -14.82 11.45
CA ASP A 42 -2.23 -15.48 12.59
C ASP A 42 -2.11 -16.98 12.32
N ASN A 43 -0.91 -17.42 12.00
CA ASN A 43 -0.55 -18.82 11.82
C ASN A 43 0.29 -19.36 13.00
N GLY A 44 0.30 -18.64 14.12
CA GLY A 44 1.17 -18.93 15.28
C GLY A 44 2.62 -18.53 15.02
N GLY A 45 3.45 -18.61 16.05
CA GLY A 45 4.87 -18.29 15.96
C GLY A 45 5.21 -16.82 16.19
N PRO A 46 6.39 -16.36 15.77
CA PRO A 46 6.85 -14.98 15.96
C PRO A 46 5.97 -13.97 15.25
N LEU A 47 5.92 -12.75 15.76
CA LEU A 47 5.24 -11.61 15.14
C LEU A 47 6.15 -10.92 14.13
N LEU A 48 5.70 -10.80 12.90
CA LEU A 48 6.28 -9.95 11.87
C LEU A 48 5.31 -8.80 11.59
N VAL A 49 5.80 -7.58 11.60
CA VAL A 49 5.01 -6.38 11.31
C VAL A 49 5.54 -5.71 10.06
N PHE A 50 4.66 -5.50 9.09
CA PHE A 50 4.92 -4.63 7.95
C PHE A 50 4.11 -3.34 8.11
N ALA A 51 4.77 -2.20 8.00
CA ALA A 51 4.14 -0.89 8.05
C ALA A 51 4.44 -0.11 6.77
N GLY A 52 3.42 0.48 6.19
CA GLY A 52 3.54 1.28 4.97
C GLY A 52 2.50 2.40 4.91
N HIS A 53 2.69 3.32 3.98
CA HIS A 53 1.72 4.37 3.69
C HIS A 53 1.33 4.37 2.21
N VAL A 54 0.10 4.76 1.92
CA VAL A 54 -0.46 4.78 0.57
C VAL A 54 -0.57 6.18 -0.01
N ASP A 55 -0.59 7.18 0.85
CA ASP A 55 -0.68 8.57 0.43
C ASP A 55 0.65 9.08 -0.11
N VAL A 56 0.54 10.09 -0.94
CA VAL A 56 1.67 10.74 -1.59
C VAL A 56 1.57 12.25 -1.45
N VAL A 57 2.72 12.92 -1.50
CA VAL A 57 2.77 14.37 -1.58
C VAL A 57 2.29 14.83 -2.96
N PRO A 58 1.83 16.09 -3.11
CA PRO A 58 1.48 16.64 -4.41
C PRO A 58 2.59 16.46 -5.45
N SER A 59 2.21 16.25 -6.70
CA SER A 59 3.16 16.05 -7.80
C SER A 59 4.01 17.29 -8.13
N GLY A 60 3.52 18.46 -7.75
CA GLY A 60 4.04 19.71 -8.27
C GLY A 60 3.56 19.98 -9.70
N PRO A 61 4.20 20.92 -10.44
CA PRO A 61 3.83 21.26 -11.81
C PRO A 61 3.92 20.04 -12.74
N ILE A 62 2.81 19.70 -13.39
CA ILE A 62 2.71 18.50 -14.25
C ILE A 62 3.59 18.63 -15.49
N ASP A 63 3.79 19.85 -16.00
CA ASP A 63 4.63 20.15 -17.16
C ASP A 63 6.13 19.85 -16.93
N LYS A 64 6.53 19.63 -15.69
CA LYS A 64 7.91 19.22 -15.35
C LYS A 64 8.10 17.70 -15.30
N TRP A 65 7.04 16.94 -15.51
CA TRP A 65 7.11 15.49 -15.58
C TRP A 65 7.23 15.03 -17.03
N GLU A 66 8.11 14.08 -17.32
CA GLU A 66 8.23 13.46 -18.63
C GLU A 66 6.98 12.62 -18.98
N HIS A 67 6.40 11.99 -17.96
CA HIS A 67 5.14 11.24 -18.05
C HIS A 67 4.18 11.73 -16.96
N ASP A 68 2.87 11.62 -17.20
CA ASP A 68 1.88 11.97 -16.17
C ASP A 68 2.21 11.27 -14.85
N PRO A 69 2.35 12.02 -13.73
CA PRO A 69 2.80 11.48 -12.44
C PRO A 69 1.89 10.39 -11.85
N PHE A 70 0.66 10.26 -12.34
CA PHE A 70 -0.30 9.25 -11.87
C PHE A 70 -0.64 8.19 -12.93
N SER A 71 0.01 8.21 -14.09
CA SER A 71 -0.20 7.25 -15.16
C SER A 71 0.35 5.86 -14.84
N GLY A 72 1.42 5.78 -14.03
CA GLY A 72 2.15 4.54 -13.80
C GLY A 72 2.83 4.03 -15.07
N HIS A 73 3.35 4.96 -15.89
CA HIS A 73 4.04 4.63 -17.14
C HIS A 73 5.16 3.62 -16.90
N ASN A 74 5.14 2.54 -17.66
CA ASN A 74 6.16 1.49 -17.63
C ASN A 74 6.91 1.49 -18.95
N ASP A 75 8.21 1.78 -18.91
CA ASP A 75 9.09 1.79 -20.08
C ASP A 75 9.78 0.45 -20.34
N GLY A 76 9.50 -0.56 -19.52
CA GLY A 76 10.09 -1.89 -19.57
C GLY A 76 11.25 -2.10 -18.58
N GLU A 77 11.83 -1.03 -18.05
CA GLU A 77 12.88 -1.05 -17.05
C GLU A 77 12.41 -0.41 -15.74
N PHE A 78 11.69 0.70 -15.83
CA PHE A 78 11.18 1.45 -14.68
C PHE A 78 9.69 1.72 -14.78
N ILE A 79 9.05 1.87 -13.61
CA ILE A 79 7.70 2.41 -13.49
C ILE A 79 7.81 3.86 -13.01
N HIS A 80 7.40 4.78 -13.87
CA HIS A 80 7.47 6.22 -13.61
C HIS A 80 6.19 6.72 -12.94
N GLY A 81 6.33 7.54 -11.91
CA GLY A 81 5.20 8.20 -11.28
C GLY A 81 5.39 8.57 -9.82
N ARG A 82 4.51 9.43 -9.34
CA ARG A 82 4.44 9.83 -7.94
C ARG A 82 4.02 8.64 -7.08
N GLY A 83 4.84 8.30 -6.07
CA GLY A 83 4.58 7.20 -5.14
C GLY A 83 5.08 5.83 -5.61
N THR A 84 5.72 5.70 -6.78
CA THR A 84 6.28 4.42 -7.22
C THR A 84 7.44 3.97 -6.34
N GLY A 85 8.33 4.89 -5.97
CA GLY A 85 9.44 4.62 -5.06
C GLY A 85 9.03 4.72 -3.58
N ASP A 86 8.27 5.73 -3.23
CA ASP A 86 7.83 6.00 -1.85
C ASP A 86 6.29 6.13 -1.77
N MET A 87 5.59 5.02 -1.41
CA MET A 87 6.23 3.72 -1.22
C MET A 87 5.38 2.58 -1.81
N LYS A 88 4.57 2.86 -2.84
CA LYS A 88 3.67 1.85 -3.45
C LYS A 88 4.43 0.67 -4.06
N GLY A 89 5.68 0.89 -4.54
CA GLY A 89 6.54 -0.19 -5.01
C GLY A 89 6.87 -1.18 -3.88
N GLY A 90 7.22 -0.69 -2.70
CA GLY A 90 7.45 -1.53 -1.52
C GLY A 90 6.20 -2.30 -1.08
N ILE A 91 5.02 -1.67 -1.19
CA ILE A 91 3.73 -2.33 -0.90
C ILE A 91 3.46 -3.44 -1.92
N ALA A 92 3.71 -3.19 -3.20
CA ALA A 92 3.55 -4.21 -4.25
C ALA A 92 4.48 -5.40 -4.03
N TRP A 93 5.72 -5.14 -3.65
CA TRP A 93 6.68 -6.19 -3.29
C TRP A 93 6.19 -7.00 -2.09
N PHE A 94 5.66 -6.35 -1.05
CA PHE A 94 5.08 -7.02 0.10
C PHE A 94 3.97 -7.99 -0.31
N PHE A 95 3.06 -7.61 -1.21
CA PHE A 95 2.01 -8.50 -1.69
C PHE A 95 2.55 -9.75 -2.40
N SER A 96 3.61 -9.61 -3.19
CA SER A 96 4.26 -10.73 -3.85
C SER A 96 4.83 -11.72 -2.85
N SER A 97 5.37 -11.22 -1.73
CA SER A 97 6.02 -12.03 -0.70
C SER A 97 5.03 -12.55 0.36
N ALA A 98 3.91 -11.87 0.59
CA ALA A 98 2.95 -12.22 1.64
C ALA A 98 2.40 -13.65 1.51
N GLY A 99 2.24 -14.14 0.28
CA GLY A 99 1.83 -15.51 -0.01
C GLY A 99 2.80 -16.56 0.51
N GLU A 100 4.10 -16.29 0.43
CA GLU A 100 5.16 -17.17 0.94
C GLU A 100 5.26 -17.06 2.46
N ILE A 101 5.19 -15.85 3.01
CA ILE A 101 5.26 -15.61 4.46
C ILE A 101 4.10 -16.29 5.20
N LYS A 102 2.88 -16.23 4.65
CA LYS A 102 1.71 -16.82 5.30
C LYS A 102 1.77 -18.35 5.42
N CYS A 103 2.58 -19.03 4.60
CA CYS A 103 2.82 -20.46 4.69
C CYS A 103 3.78 -20.82 5.83
N GLN A 104 4.44 -19.85 6.43
CA GLN A 104 5.31 -20.01 7.59
C GLN A 104 4.51 -19.82 8.89
N ARG A 105 5.05 -20.31 10.02
CA ARG A 105 4.47 -20.09 11.34
C ARG A 105 4.81 -18.69 11.86
N PHE A 106 4.15 -17.67 11.27
CA PHE A 106 4.26 -16.26 11.70
C PHE A 106 2.89 -15.67 11.97
N LYS A 107 2.85 -14.74 12.91
CA LYS A 107 1.78 -13.75 13.01
C LYS A 107 2.22 -12.55 12.17
N LEU A 108 1.48 -12.24 11.11
CA LEU A 108 1.79 -11.13 10.25
C LEU A 108 0.78 -10.01 10.48
N PHE A 109 1.27 -8.88 10.94
CA PHE A 109 0.52 -7.63 11.04
C PHE A 109 0.95 -6.71 9.92
N THR A 110 0.00 -6.10 9.26
CA THR A 110 0.28 -5.02 8.32
C THR A 110 -0.57 -3.81 8.67
N GLY A 111 0.05 -2.64 8.71
CA GLY A 111 -0.63 -1.37 8.84
C GLY A 111 -0.33 -0.49 7.65
N PHE A 112 -1.37 -0.05 6.95
CA PHE A 112 -1.26 0.92 5.87
C PHE A 112 -1.86 2.22 6.34
N PHE A 113 -1.02 3.23 6.43
CA PHE A 113 -1.36 4.52 6.98
C PHE A 113 -1.59 5.53 5.87
N ASN A 114 -2.44 6.47 6.15
CA ASN A 114 -2.64 7.65 5.34
C ASN A 114 -2.38 8.86 6.24
N HIS A 115 -1.50 9.76 5.83
CA HIS A 115 -1.14 10.91 6.64
C HIS A 115 -2.18 12.03 6.50
N SER A 116 -2.40 12.76 7.58
CA SER A 116 -3.27 13.95 7.57
C SER A 116 -2.47 15.24 7.38
#